data_61444d764dd5a5e522653a61a17dbc8f
#
_entry.id   61444d764dd5a5e522653a61a17dbc8f
#
_cell.length_a   1.000
_cell.length_b   1.000
_cell.length_c   1.000
_cell.angle_alpha   90.00
_cell.angle_beta   90.00
_cell.angle_gamma   90.00
#
_symmetry.space_group_name_H-M   'P 1'
#
loop_
_entity.id
_entity.type
_entity.pdbx_description
1 polymer ?
#
loop_
_entity_poly.entity_id
_entity_poly.type
_entity_poly.pdbx_seq_one_letter_code
_entity_poly.pdbx_strand_id
1 'polypeptide(L)'
;MADIDREILRSIGPSPRVVILPTAAAGEDPEDWAYRGVEHFTHLGAQSVGLMVLDRIHAEDPVHVAEVERADLVYFSGGKPARLMAAIEASPLFEGMLRARANGAWIVGASAGAMVLGDWTLVHTDADPHGTPTIWTIGLGMLPGMATVPHYDIWLEGPTLAADMARQCTVFGVDEDSALLLDETEASVRGRGVVVWSDAGAVRYPGASRFALADAVPSLRES
;
A
#
# COMPACT_ATOMS: atom_id res chain seq x y z
N MET A 1 13.50 -5.77 -4.83
CA MET A 1 12.43 -4.83 -5.22
C MET A 1 12.67 -4.21 -6.61
N ALA A 2 13.84 -3.68 -6.97
CA ALA A 2 14.05 -2.97 -8.24
C ALA A 2 13.57 -3.70 -9.52
N ASP A 3 13.65 -5.01 -9.58
CA ASP A 3 13.17 -5.78 -10.75
C ASP A 3 11.63 -5.84 -10.80
N ILE A 4 10.98 -5.89 -9.64
CA ILE A 4 9.51 -5.85 -9.54
C ILE A 4 9.01 -4.48 -9.96
N ASP A 5 9.61 -3.40 -9.44
CA ASP A 5 9.24 -2.03 -9.78
C ASP A 5 9.45 -1.75 -11.27
N ARG A 6 10.54 -2.28 -11.84
CA ARG A 6 10.81 -2.19 -13.28
C ARG A 6 9.77 -2.94 -14.12
N GLU A 7 9.29 -4.11 -13.66
CA GLU A 7 8.19 -4.84 -14.31
C GLU A 7 6.91 -4.01 -14.33
N ILE A 8 6.54 -3.41 -13.17
CA ILE A 8 5.38 -2.54 -13.05
C ILE A 8 5.50 -1.34 -14.00
N LEU A 9 6.61 -0.60 -13.95
CA LEU A 9 6.80 0.57 -14.82
C LEU A 9 6.71 0.22 -16.30
N ARG A 10 7.27 -0.92 -16.72
CA ARG A 10 7.18 -1.39 -18.11
C ARG A 10 5.75 -1.72 -18.54
N SER A 11 4.91 -2.21 -17.64
CA SER A 11 3.50 -2.50 -17.92
C SER A 11 2.67 -1.23 -18.12
N ILE A 12 3.08 -0.12 -17.50
CA ILE A 12 2.42 1.19 -17.63
C ILE A 12 2.80 1.83 -18.98
N GLY A 13 4.08 1.82 -19.35
CA GLY A 13 4.54 2.38 -20.61
C GLY A 13 5.94 3.01 -20.56
N PRO A 14 6.37 3.65 -21.63
CA PRO A 14 7.66 4.33 -21.67
C PRO A 14 7.64 5.61 -20.82
N SER A 15 8.53 5.70 -19.83
CA SER A 15 8.71 6.90 -19.01
C SER A 15 7.45 7.36 -18.26
N PRO A 16 6.80 6.47 -17.46
CA PRO A 16 5.58 6.82 -16.72
C PRO A 16 5.84 7.89 -15.66
N ARG A 17 4.80 8.69 -15.36
CA ARG A 17 4.82 9.69 -14.32
C ARG A 17 4.56 9.03 -12.94
N VAL A 18 5.56 9.08 -12.06
CA VAL A 18 5.50 8.51 -10.71
C VAL A 18 5.46 9.63 -9.67
N VAL A 19 4.41 9.64 -8.85
CA VAL A 19 4.30 10.54 -7.69
C VAL A 19 4.60 9.76 -6.43
N ILE A 20 5.61 10.21 -5.68
CA ILE A 20 6.01 9.62 -4.40
C ILE A 20 5.43 10.45 -3.27
N LEU A 21 4.66 9.82 -2.37
CA LEU A 21 4.06 10.42 -1.18
C LEU A 21 4.78 9.92 0.07
N PRO A 22 5.65 10.74 0.71
CA PRO A 22 6.34 10.37 1.94
C PRO A 22 5.49 10.62 3.19
N THR A 23 4.18 10.68 3.06
CA THR A 23 3.22 11.10 4.10
C THR A 23 3.33 10.28 5.37
N ALA A 24 3.53 8.96 5.26
CA ALA A 24 3.70 8.08 6.43
C ALA A 24 4.97 8.41 7.23
N ALA A 25 5.98 9.00 6.59
CA ALA A 25 7.24 9.42 7.21
C ALA A 25 7.20 10.86 7.75
N ALA A 26 6.05 11.54 7.75
CA ALA A 26 5.92 12.89 8.32
C ALA A 26 6.51 12.95 9.75
N GLY A 27 7.49 13.86 9.97
CA GLY A 27 8.23 13.95 11.22
C GLY A 27 9.35 12.90 11.42
N GLU A 28 9.69 12.12 10.39
CA GLU A 28 10.78 11.14 10.36
C GLU A 28 11.60 11.29 9.08
N ASP A 29 12.09 12.52 8.81
CA ASP A 29 12.87 12.87 7.63
C ASP A 29 12.17 12.57 6.29
N PRO A 30 10.95 13.12 6.05
CA PRO A 30 10.15 12.83 4.87
C PRO A 30 10.84 13.27 3.56
N GLU A 31 11.73 14.27 3.61
CA GLU A 31 12.53 14.71 2.47
C GLU A 31 13.47 13.61 1.97
N ASP A 32 14.11 12.87 2.88
CA ASP A 32 14.99 11.76 2.52
C ASP A 32 14.18 10.59 1.93
N TRP A 33 13.01 10.29 2.49
CA TRP A 33 12.09 9.30 1.92
C TRP A 33 11.63 9.67 0.51
N ALA A 34 11.27 10.93 0.28
CA ALA A 34 10.90 11.43 -1.04
C ALA A 34 12.09 11.35 -2.01
N TYR A 35 13.26 11.80 -1.59
CA TYR A 35 14.48 11.80 -2.39
C TYR A 35 14.84 10.38 -2.86
N ARG A 36 14.86 9.41 -1.95
CA ARG A 36 15.17 8.00 -2.26
C ARG A 36 14.15 7.40 -3.24
N GLY A 37 12.87 7.71 -3.06
CA GLY A 37 11.82 7.27 -3.99
C GLY A 37 12.01 7.86 -5.37
N VAL A 38 12.26 9.17 -5.47
CA VAL A 38 12.51 9.87 -6.74
C VAL A 38 13.76 9.31 -7.42
N GLU A 39 14.87 9.14 -6.69
CA GLU A 39 16.10 8.57 -7.22
C GLU A 39 15.87 7.16 -7.76
N HIS A 40 15.20 6.31 -6.99
CA HIS A 40 14.89 4.94 -7.36
C HIS A 40 14.08 4.84 -8.66
N PHE A 41 12.92 5.48 -8.72
CA PHE A 41 12.05 5.40 -9.88
C PHE A 41 12.62 6.12 -11.12
N THR A 42 13.35 7.22 -10.93
CA THR A 42 14.07 7.89 -12.02
C THR A 42 15.17 7.00 -12.60
N HIS A 43 15.91 6.28 -11.76
CA HIS A 43 16.91 5.31 -12.20
C HIS A 43 16.28 4.15 -13.00
N LEU A 44 15.02 3.81 -12.72
CA LEU A 44 14.26 2.80 -13.46
C LEU A 44 13.61 3.34 -14.74
N GLY A 45 13.75 4.64 -15.05
CA GLY A 45 13.30 5.26 -16.29
C GLY A 45 11.96 6.03 -16.20
N ALA A 46 11.45 6.24 -14.99
CA ALA A 46 10.23 7.03 -14.78
C ALA A 46 10.50 8.54 -14.70
N GLN A 47 9.47 9.35 -14.91
CA GLN A 47 9.43 10.77 -14.56
C GLN A 47 8.89 10.88 -13.13
N SER A 48 9.80 11.04 -12.16
CA SER A 48 9.45 10.92 -10.75
C SER A 48 9.44 12.26 -10.03
N VAL A 49 8.47 12.47 -9.16
CA VAL A 49 8.36 13.65 -8.29
C VAL A 49 8.00 13.23 -6.87
N GLY A 50 8.71 13.80 -5.88
CA GLY A 50 8.34 13.70 -4.46
C GLY A 50 7.35 14.80 -4.11
N LEU A 51 6.15 14.43 -3.67
CA LEU A 51 5.10 15.37 -3.32
C LEU A 51 4.97 15.44 -1.81
N MET A 52 5.38 16.56 -1.21
CA MET A 52 5.49 16.75 0.24
C MET A 52 4.13 16.97 0.91
N VAL A 53 3.25 15.99 0.77
CA VAL A 53 1.95 15.94 1.47
C VAL A 53 2.18 15.31 2.85
N LEU A 54 2.36 16.13 3.88
CA LEU A 54 2.73 15.69 5.22
C LEU A 54 1.59 15.78 6.23
N ASP A 55 0.52 16.50 5.89
CA ASP A 55 -0.65 16.70 6.73
C ASP A 55 -1.91 16.96 5.89
N ARG A 56 -3.04 17.20 6.57
CA ARG A 56 -4.32 17.49 5.95
C ARG A 56 -4.29 18.75 5.08
N ILE A 57 -3.59 19.80 5.49
CA ILE A 57 -3.55 21.07 4.76
C ILE A 57 -2.89 20.85 3.39
N HIS A 58 -1.80 20.08 3.35
CA HIS A 58 -1.16 19.71 2.09
C HIS A 58 -2.06 18.80 1.22
N ALA A 59 -2.87 17.93 1.83
CA ALA A 59 -3.79 17.05 1.10
C ALA A 59 -5.04 17.79 0.55
N GLU A 60 -5.27 19.02 0.99
CA GLU A 60 -6.31 19.93 0.49
C GLU A 60 -5.80 20.89 -0.59
N ASP A 61 -4.48 20.98 -0.79
CA ASP A 61 -3.89 21.86 -1.80
C ASP A 61 -4.24 21.38 -3.23
N PRO A 62 -4.92 22.22 -4.05
CA PRO A 62 -5.30 21.86 -5.40
C PRO A 62 -4.11 21.58 -6.32
N VAL A 63 -2.92 22.13 -6.04
CA VAL A 63 -1.70 21.82 -6.79
C VAL A 63 -1.28 20.37 -6.56
N HIS A 64 -1.31 19.90 -5.32
CA HIS A 64 -0.99 18.51 -4.99
C HIS A 64 -2.03 17.54 -5.57
N VAL A 65 -3.31 17.89 -5.49
CA VAL A 65 -4.41 17.12 -6.08
C VAL A 65 -4.19 16.95 -7.59
N ALA A 66 -3.91 18.06 -8.30
CA ALA A 66 -3.68 18.03 -9.74
C ALA A 66 -2.43 17.23 -10.15
N GLU A 67 -1.40 17.18 -9.30
CA GLU A 67 -0.21 16.33 -9.54
C GLU A 67 -0.54 14.84 -9.44
N VAL A 68 -1.30 14.46 -8.43
CA VAL A 68 -1.74 13.06 -8.23
C VAL A 68 -2.68 12.61 -9.33
N GLU A 69 -3.61 13.44 -9.78
CA GLU A 69 -4.55 13.11 -10.87
C GLU A 69 -3.86 12.82 -12.21
N ARG A 70 -2.67 13.37 -12.41
CA ARG A 70 -1.87 13.17 -13.62
C ARG A 70 -0.85 12.05 -13.53
N ALA A 71 -0.77 11.38 -12.38
CA ALA A 71 0.17 10.29 -12.16
C ALA A 71 -0.27 9.03 -12.92
N ASP A 72 0.70 8.30 -13.48
CA ASP A 72 0.52 6.95 -13.97
C ASP A 72 0.75 5.92 -12.83
N LEU A 73 1.47 6.35 -11.76
CA LEU A 73 1.68 5.58 -10.57
C LEU A 73 1.80 6.51 -9.36
N VAL A 74 1.01 6.25 -8.32
CA VAL A 74 1.11 6.89 -7.01
C VAL A 74 1.73 5.91 -6.02
N TYR A 75 2.86 6.29 -5.42
CA TYR A 75 3.62 5.46 -4.50
C TYR A 75 3.59 6.03 -3.09
N PHE A 76 3.04 5.26 -2.15
CA PHE A 76 3.11 5.55 -0.72
C PHE A 76 4.34 4.92 -0.10
N SER A 77 5.19 5.72 0.51
CA SER A 77 6.36 5.24 1.27
C SER A 77 5.97 4.56 2.59
N GLY A 78 6.95 3.94 3.21
CA GLY A 78 6.85 3.45 4.59
C GLY A 78 6.82 4.58 5.63
N GLY A 79 6.64 4.20 6.90
CA GLY A 79 6.56 5.08 8.05
C GLY A 79 5.43 4.69 9.00
N LYS A 80 4.63 5.66 9.46
CA LYS A 80 3.52 5.43 10.39
C LYS A 80 2.15 5.46 9.68
N PRO A 81 1.40 4.37 9.64
CA PRO A 81 0.08 4.33 9.00
C PRO A 81 -0.88 5.39 9.53
N ALA A 82 -0.88 5.64 10.85
CA ALA A 82 -1.74 6.64 11.48
C ALA A 82 -1.51 8.06 10.93
N ARG A 83 -0.27 8.44 10.61
CA ARG A 83 0.03 9.76 10.00
C ARG A 83 -0.51 9.87 8.59
N LEU A 84 -0.36 8.80 7.81
CA LEU A 84 -0.87 8.74 6.45
C LEU A 84 -2.41 8.82 6.45
N MET A 85 -3.08 8.06 7.30
CA MET A 85 -4.54 8.12 7.46
C MET A 85 -5.00 9.53 7.85
N ALA A 86 -4.40 10.15 8.89
CA ALA A 86 -4.78 11.48 9.35
C ALA A 86 -4.64 12.58 8.27
N ALA A 87 -3.65 12.43 7.39
CA ALA A 87 -3.44 13.38 6.30
C ALA A 87 -4.39 13.17 5.13
N ILE A 88 -4.63 11.93 4.72
CA ILE A 88 -5.20 11.61 3.40
C ILE A 88 -6.66 11.16 3.46
N GLU A 89 -7.10 10.47 4.51
CA GLU A 89 -8.47 9.95 4.61
C GLU A 89 -9.52 11.05 4.34
N ALA A 90 -10.44 10.79 3.41
CA ALA A 90 -11.50 11.73 3.02
C ALA A 90 -11.01 13.14 2.62
N SER A 91 -9.80 13.25 2.05
CA SER A 91 -9.26 14.51 1.54
C SER A 91 -9.51 14.68 0.04
N PRO A 92 -9.43 15.92 -0.51
CA PRO A 92 -9.40 16.13 -1.95
C PRO A 92 -8.29 15.36 -2.68
N LEU A 93 -7.13 15.16 -2.03
CA LEU A 93 -6.05 14.34 -2.58
C LEU A 93 -6.48 12.87 -2.73
N PHE A 94 -7.17 12.31 -1.72
CA PHE A 94 -7.70 10.94 -1.80
C PHE A 94 -8.68 10.79 -2.96
N GLU A 95 -9.59 11.73 -3.13
CA GLU A 95 -10.50 11.77 -4.29
C GLU A 95 -9.75 11.89 -5.61
N GLY A 96 -8.66 12.67 -5.66
CA GLY A 96 -7.75 12.76 -6.81
C GLY A 96 -7.10 11.42 -7.15
N MET A 97 -6.66 10.66 -6.14
CA MET A 97 -6.12 9.31 -6.32
C MET A 97 -7.15 8.32 -6.86
N LEU A 98 -8.39 8.38 -6.36
CA LEU A 98 -9.48 7.55 -6.89
C LEU A 98 -9.75 7.85 -8.36
N ARG A 99 -9.72 9.13 -8.77
CA ARG A 99 -9.84 9.53 -10.18
C ARG A 99 -8.65 9.05 -11.02
N ALA A 100 -7.41 9.19 -10.51
CA ALA A 100 -6.23 8.67 -11.19
C ALA A 100 -6.32 7.16 -11.41
N ARG A 101 -6.70 6.39 -10.37
CA ARG A 101 -6.94 4.95 -10.45
C ARG A 101 -8.01 4.59 -11.50
N ALA A 102 -9.14 5.30 -11.51
CA ALA A 102 -10.21 5.09 -12.48
C ALA A 102 -9.74 5.35 -13.93
N ASN A 103 -8.71 6.19 -14.11
CA ASN A 103 -8.05 6.45 -15.39
C ASN A 103 -6.88 5.49 -15.70
N GLY A 104 -6.68 4.46 -14.89
CA GLY A 104 -5.68 3.42 -15.11
C GLY A 104 -4.36 3.60 -14.35
N ALA A 105 -4.23 4.58 -13.46
CA ALA A 105 -3.05 4.72 -12.64
C ALA A 105 -2.90 3.58 -11.61
N TRP A 106 -1.67 3.16 -11.39
CA TRP A 106 -1.34 2.23 -10.32
C TRP A 106 -1.26 2.95 -8.97
N ILE A 107 -1.84 2.34 -7.95
CA ILE A 107 -1.65 2.76 -6.56
C ILE A 107 -0.79 1.71 -5.87
N VAL A 108 0.38 2.13 -5.43
CA VAL A 108 1.40 1.25 -4.84
C VAL A 108 1.72 1.71 -3.43
N GLY A 109 1.78 0.77 -2.51
CA GLY A 109 2.15 1.05 -1.12
C GLY A 109 3.29 0.14 -0.65
N ALA A 110 4.25 0.71 0.07
CA ALA A 110 5.30 -0.02 0.78
C ALA A 110 5.11 0.10 2.29
N SER A 111 5.23 -1.02 3.02
CA SER A 111 5.13 -1.04 4.49
C SER A 111 3.83 -0.34 4.97
N ALA A 112 3.94 0.76 5.72
CA ALA A 112 2.80 1.57 6.15
C ALA A 112 1.89 1.99 5.00
N GLY A 113 2.47 2.31 3.82
CA GLY A 113 1.71 2.64 2.61
C GLY A 113 0.85 1.47 2.11
N ALA A 114 1.34 0.23 2.21
CA ALA A 114 0.56 -0.95 1.84
C ALA A 114 -0.54 -1.24 2.86
N MET A 115 -0.26 -1.04 4.15
CA MET A 115 -1.20 -1.31 5.24
C MET A 115 -2.49 -0.50 5.13
N VAL A 116 -2.41 0.76 4.71
CA VAL A 116 -3.57 1.67 4.70
C VAL A 116 -4.52 1.45 3.51
N LEU A 117 -4.11 0.71 2.47
CA LEU A 117 -4.91 0.56 1.25
C LEU A 117 -6.18 -0.29 1.44
N GLY A 118 -6.17 -1.22 2.39
CA GLY A 118 -7.30 -2.09 2.69
C GLY A 118 -8.47 -1.40 3.40
N ASP A 119 -9.49 -2.19 3.71
CA ASP A 119 -10.57 -1.75 4.62
C ASP A 119 -10.06 -1.61 6.05
N TRP A 120 -9.04 -2.37 6.41
CA TRP A 120 -8.42 -2.37 7.72
C TRP A 120 -6.93 -2.10 7.65
N THR A 121 -6.43 -1.34 8.59
CA THR A 121 -5.00 -1.04 8.77
C THR A 121 -4.57 -1.23 10.21
N LEU A 122 -3.29 -1.52 10.40
CA LEU A 122 -2.68 -1.62 11.73
C LEU A 122 -2.06 -0.28 12.12
N VAL A 123 -2.31 0.13 13.35
CA VAL A 123 -1.68 1.32 13.94
C VAL A 123 -1.10 0.97 15.32
N HIS A 124 0.00 1.61 15.66
CA HIS A 124 0.54 1.54 17.02
C HIS A 124 -0.13 2.61 17.87
N THR A 125 -0.57 2.22 19.07
CA THR A 125 -1.13 3.18 20.04
C THR A 125 0.01 3.69 20.93
N ASP A 126 0.10 4.99 21.13
CA ASP A 126 1.15 5.62 21.97
C ASP A 126 0.95 5.41 23.48
N ALA A 127 0.12 4.42 23.88
CA ALA A 127 -0.35 4.26 25.24
C ALA A 127 0.63 3.55 26.20
N ASP A 128 1.70 2.91 25.71
CA ASP A 128 2.65 2.21 26.55
C ASP A 128 4.11 2.43 26.13
N PRO A 129 4.97 3.00 26.99
CA PRO A 129 6.41 3.13 26.72
C PRO A 129 7.17 1.79 26.67
N HIS A 130 6.54 0.67 27.00
CA HIS A 130 7.16 -0.67 27.06
C HIS A 130 6.68 -1.64 25.96
N GLY A 131 5.87 -1.19 25.02
CA GLY A 131 5.36 -1.99 23.92
C GLY A 131 3.96 -1.55 23.55
N THR A 132 3.85 -0.63 22.61
CA THR A 132 2.55 -0.16 22.11
C THR A 132 1.80 -1.29 21.45
N PRO A 133 0.61 -1.67 21.95
CA PRO A 133 -0.19 -2.66 21.26
C PRO A 133 -0.52 -2.18 19.85
N THR A 134 -0.28 -3.04 18.89
CA THR A 134 -0.73 -2.82 17.50
C THR A 134 -2.20 -3.18 17.44
N ILE A 135 -3.02 -2.25 16.98
CA ILE A 135 -4.47 -2.46 16.86
C ILE A 135 -4.93 -2.28 15.42
N TRP A 136 -5.99 -3.00 15.07
CA TRP A 136 -6.70 -2.81 13.82
C TRP A 136 -7.65 -1.60 13.91
N THR A 137 -7.64 -0.79 12.86
CA THR A 137 -8.57 0.34 12.64
C THR A 137 -8.98 0.39 11.17
N ILE A 138 -9.91 1.27 10.83
CA ILE A 138 -10.37 1.47 9.45
C ILE A 138 -9.21 1.99 8.60
N GLY A 139 -9.05 1.43 7.39
CA GLY A 139 -8.11 1.85 6.37
C GLY A 139 -8.75 2.79 5.32
N LEU A 140 -8.08 2.99 4.20
CA LEU A 140 -8.58 3.85 3.11
C LEU A 140 -9.68 3.20 2.26
N GLY A 141 -9.93 1.90 2.40
CA GLY A 141 -10.99 1.20 1.66
C GLY A 141 -10.75 1.09 0.14
N MET A 142 -9.50 1.25 -0.31
CA MET A 142 -9.17 1.10 -1.73
C MET A 142 -9.16 -0.37 -2.19
N LEU A 143 -9.02 -1.30 -1.25
CA LEU A 143 -9.02 -2.75 -1.45
C LEU A 143 -10.13 -3.37 -0.59
N PRO A 144 -11.38 -3.41 -1.08
CA PRO A 144 -12.54 -3.88 -0.31
C PRO A 144 -12.40 -5.34 0.14
N GLY A 145 -12.76 -5.62 1.39
CA GLY A 145 -12.65 -6.95 1.98
C GLY A 145 -11.23 -7.42 2.28
N MET A 146 -10.24 -6.52 2.24
CA MET A 146 -8.83 -6.87 2.36
C MET A 146 -8.11 -6.05 3.44
N ALA A 147 -7.04 -6.65 3.98
CA ALA A 147 -6.05 -5.98 4.82
C ALA A 147 -4.64 -6.50 4.47
N THR A 148 -3.61 -5.72 4.80
CA THR A 148 -2.22 -6.10 4.52
C THR A 148 -1.37 -6.05 5.77
N VAL A 149 -0.57 -7.11 5.99
CA VAL A 149 0.49 -7.19 7.00
C VAL A 149 1.83 -7.30 6.25
N PRO A 150 2.60 -6.21 6.14
CA PRO A 150 3.92 -6.21 5.52
C PRO A 150 4.96 -6.84 6.46
N HIS A 151 6.20 -7.06 5.94
CA HIS A 151 7.31 -7.63 6.73
C HIS A 151 6.95 -8.99 7.36
N TYR A 152 6.09 -9.76 6.70
CA TYR A 152 5.38 -10.87 7.32
C TYR A 152 6.31 -12.00 7.76
N ASP A 153 7.40 -12.25 7.03
CA ASP A 153 8.41 -13.27 7.34
C ASP A 153 9.33 -12.91 8.52
N ILE A 154 9.36 -11.63 8.93
CA ILE A 154 10.20 -11.15 10.03
C ILE A 154 9.43 -10.49 11.19
N TRP A 155 8.19 -10.08 10.98
CA TRP A 155 7.35 -9.50 12.03
C TRP A 155 6.73 -10.59 12.89
N LEU A 156 7.26 -10.80 14.09
CA LEU A 156 6.89 -11.91 15.00
C LEU A 156 5.40 -11.95 15.34
N GLU A 157 4.75 -10.81 15.48
CA GLU A 157 3.32 -10.70 15.82
C GLU A 157 2.43 -10.77 14.57
N GLY A 158 3.01 -10.59 13.38
CA GLY A 158 2.30 -10.54 12.10
C GLY A 158 1.33 -11.70 11.88
N PRO A 159 1.73 -12.97 12.08
CA PRO A 159 0.84 -14.11 11.93
C PRO A 159 -0.35 -14.10 12.89
N THR A 160 -0.16 -13.68 14.14
CA THR A 160 -1.25 -13.58 15.13
C THR A 160 -2.22 -12.48 14.75
N LEU A 161 -1.73 -11.29 14.40
CA LEU A 161 -2.54 -10.17 13.95
C LEU A 161 -3.35 -10.52 12.71
N ALA A 162 -2.74 -11.22 11.74
CA ALA A 162 -3.42 -11.67 10.53
C ALA A 162 -4.53 -12.69 10.85
N ALA A 163 -4.25 -13.68 11.70
CA ALA A 163 -5.22 -14.69 12.10
C ALA A 163 -6.43 -14.10 12.83
N ASP A 164 -6.22 -13.11 13.70
CA ASP A 164 -7.29 -12.42 14.43
C ASP A 164 -8.23 -11.66 13.50
N MET A 165 -7.69 -10.99 12.46
CA MET A 165 -8.46 -10.21 11.49
C MET A 165 -9.10 -11.09 10.41
N ALA A 166 -8.59 -12.29 10.16
CA ALA A 166 -9.03 -13.19 9.08
C ALA A 166 -10.51 -13.59 9.13
N ARG A 167 -11.18 -13.38 10.27
CA ARG A 167 -12.63 -13.59 10.44
C ARG A 167 -13.47 -12.42 9.88
N GLN A 168 -12.86 -11.28 9.64
CA GLN A 168 -13.55 -10.06 9.20
C GLN A 168 -13.26 -9.72 7.74
N CYS A 169 -12.02 -9.99 7.31
CA CYS A 169 -11.58 -9.75 5.94
C CYS A 169 -10.45 -10.71 5.55
N THR A 170 -10.11 -10.75 4.26
CA THR A 170 -8.90 -11.46 3.83
C THR A 170 -7.66 -10.66 4.17
N VAL A 171 -6.67 -11.29 4.83
CA VAL A 171 -5.41 -10.63 5.18
C VAL A 171 -4.27 -11.18 4.35
N PHE A 172 -3.55 -10.28 3.69
CA PHE A 172 -2.35 -10.59 2.92
C PHE A 172 -1.10 -10.29 3.74
N GLY A 173 -0.43 -11.35 4.21
CA GLY A 173 0.90 -11.27 4.81
C GLY A 173 1.95 -11.25 3.70
N VAL A 174 2.59 -10.10 3.47
CA VAL A 174 3.57 -9.92 2.40
C VAL A 174 4.98 -9.96 2.98
N ASP A 175 5.78 -10.93 2.53
CA ASP A 175 7.16 -11.11 2.98
C ASP A 175 8.06 -9.93 2.52
N GLU A 176 9.23 -9.80 3.15
CA GLU A 176 10.30 -8.92 2.66
C GLU A 176 10.66 -9.27 1.21
N ASP A 177 11.14 -8.30 0.45
CA ASP A 177 11.49 -8.46 -0.97
C ASP A 177 10.37 -9.08 -1.82
N SER A 178 9.11 -8.80 -1.46
CA SER A 178 7.94 -9.33 -2.15
C SER A 178 6.94 -8.23 -2.49
N ALA A 179 6.13 -8.50 -3.51
CA ALA A 179 4.97 -7.70 -3.85
C ALA A 179 3.77 -8.58 -4.21
N LEU A 180 2.59 -8.10 -3.83
CA LEU A 180 1.31 -8.59 -4.30
C LEU A 180 0.74 -7.57 -5.28
N LEU A 181 0.58 -7.97 -6.53
CA LEU A 181 -0.03 -7.18 -7.59
C LEU A 181 -1.48 -7.65 -7.75
N LEU A 182 -2.40 -6.70 -7.66
CA LEU A 182 -3.84 -6.97 -7.75
C LEU A 182 -4.41 -6.25 -8.97
N ASP A 183 -5.15 -6.97 -9.79
CA ASP A 183 -6.09 -6.40 -10.75
C ASP A 183 -7.54 -6.73 -10.33
N GLU A 184 -8.51 -6.52 -11.20
CA GLU A 184 -9.93 -6.74 -10.86
C GLU A 184 -10.27 -8.23 -10.59
N THR A 185 -9.49 -9.16 -11.11
CA THR A 185 -9.83 -10.59 -11.12
C THR A 185 -8.74 -11.49 -10.58
N GLU A 186 -7.49 -11.07 -10.66
CA GLU A 186 -6.32 -11.88 -10.37
C GLU A 186 -5.38 -11.21 -9.37
N ALA A 187 -4.77 -12.02 -8.53
CA ALA A 187 -3.63 -11.67 -7.69
C ALA A 187 -2.36 -12.34 -8.22
N SER A 188 -1.28 -11.58 -8.34
CA SER A 188 0.03 -12.06 -8.76
C SER A 188 1.09 -11.78 -7.70
N VAL A 189 1.82 -12.81 -7.30
CA VAL A 189 2.90 -12.71 -6.30
C VAL A 189 4.25 -12.56 -6.99
N ARG A 190 5.07 -11.65 -6.51
CA ARG A 190 6.48 -11.46 -6.90
C ARG A 190 7.36 -11.54 -5.67
N GLY A 191 8.62 -11.93 -5.86
CA GLY A 191 9.61 -12.03 -4.80
C GLY A 191 9.57 -13.34 -4.04
N ARG A 192 9.64 -13.30 -2.70
CA ARG A 192 9.71 -14.50 -1.84
C ARG A 192 8.34 -15.17 -1.66
N GLY A 193 7.29 -14.40 -1.35
CA GLY A 193 5.96 -14.93 -1.20
C GLY A 193 4.98 -14.04 -0.45
N VAL A 194 3.75 -14.53 -0.43
CA VAL A 194 2.61 -13.96 0.29
C VAL A 194 1.87 -15.08 1.02
N VAL A 195 1.41 -14.81 2.23
CA VAL A 195 0.49 -15.69 2.96
C VAL A 195 -0.89 -15.05 2.95
N VAL A 196 -1.88 -15.77 2.48
CA VAL A 196 -3.28 -15.34 2.45
C VAL A 196 -4.01 -15.98 3.62
N TRP A 197 -4.55 -15.16 4.49
CA TRP A 197 -5.37 -15.56 5.63
C TRP A 197 -6.84 -15.30 5.35
N SER A 198 -7.68 -16.29 5.62
CA SER A 198 -9.14 -16.21 5.59
C SER A 198 -9.73 -16.94 6.79
N ASP A 199 -11.03 -16.99 6.91
CA ASP A 199 -11.74 -17.82 7.90
C ASP A 199 -11.43 -19.32 7.76
N ALA A 200 -11.05 -19.78 6.56
CA ALA A 200 -10.62 -21.16 6.29
C ALA A 200 -9.17 -21.46 6.73
N GLY A 201 -8.42 -20.45 7.18
CA GLY A 201 -7.02 -20.57 7.59
C GLY A 201 -6.05 -19.86 6.67
N ALA A 202 -4.76 -20.25 6.71
CA ALA A 202 -3.68 -19.63 5.97
C ALA A 202 -3.22 -20.47 4.78
N VAL A 203 -3.02 -19.84 3.63
CA VAL A 203 -2.44 -20.46 2.43
C VAL A 203 -1.23 -19.64 1.99
N ARG A 204 -0.06 -20.31 1.81
CA ARG A 204 1.14 -19.65 1.32
C ARG A 204 1.26 -19.76 -0.20
N TYR A 205 1.50 -18.63 -0.83
CA TYR A 205 1.78 -18.48 -2.25
C TYR A 205 3.23 -18.04 -2.45
N PRO A 206 4.12 -18.88 -3.00
CA PRO A 206 5.49 -18.50 -3.30
C PRO A 206 5.55 -17.49 -4.46
N GLY A 207 6.71 -16.88 -4.66
CA GLY A 207 6.95 -15.97 -5.79
C GLY A 207 6.59 -16.61 -7.14
N ALA A 208 6.12 -15.79 -8.07
CA ALA A 208 5.58 -16.16 -9.38
C ALA A 208 4.23 -16.90 -9.34
N SER A 209 3.59 -17.04 -8.18
CA SER A 209 2.22 -17.56 -8.09
C SER A 209 1.21 -16.56 -8.65
N ARG A 210 0.09 -17.11 -9.15
CA ARG A 210 -1.12 -16.37 -9.51
C ARG A 210 -2.32 -17.10 -8.98
N PHE A 211 -3.37 -16.37 -8.60
CA PHE A 211 -4.63 -16.95 -8.15
C PHE A 211 -5.79 -15.99 -8.43
N ALA A 212 -6.97 -16.54 -8.62
CA ALA A 212 -8.18 -15.73 -8.78
C ALA A 212 -8.46 -14.98 -7.47
N LEU A 213 -8.65 -13.66 -7.56
CA LEU A 213 -8.87 -12.81 -6.39
C LEU A 213 -10.14 -13.21 -5.65
N ALA A 214 -11.21 -13.59 -6.36
CA ALA A 214 -12.45 -14.10 -5.80
C ALA A 214 -12.30 -15.40 -5.00
N ASP A 215 -11.22 -16.19 -5.23
CA ASP A 215 -10.96 -17.40 -4.44
C ASP A 215 -10.36 -17.06 -3.08
N ALA A 216 -9.62 -15.95 -2.99
CA ALA A 216 -8.99 -15.47 -1.78
C ALA A 216 -9.88 -14.49 -0.99
N VAL A 217 -10.73 -13.71 -1.66
CA VAL A 217 -11.55 -12.64 -1.09
C VAL A 217 -13.03 -12.95 -1.33
N PRO A 218 -13.71 -13.67 -0.42
CA PRO A 218 -15.09 -14.13 -0.62
C PRO A 218 -16.10 -13.02 -0.89
N SER A 219 -15.93 -11.83 -0.32
CA SER A 219 -16.81 -10.68 -0.54
C SER A 219 -16.88 -10.22 -2.02
N LEU A 220 -15.88 -10.56 -2.83
CA LEU A 220 -15.88 -10.25 -4.26
C LEU A 220 -16.70 -11.26 -5.11
N ARG A 221 -17.16 -12.36 -4.52
CA ARG A 221 -18.01 -13.33 -5.23
C ARG A 221 -19.47 -12.89 -5.32
N GLU A 222 -19.87 -11.94 -4.49
CA GLU A 222 -21.27 -11.50 -4.33
C GLU A 222 -21.57 -10.16 -5.04
N SER A 223 -20.57 -9.55 -5.64
CA SER A 223 -20.65 -8.29 -6.40
C SER A 223 -20.67 -8.53 -7.91
#